data_0ac314c9734bc118c986be5b9eda47a8
#
_entry.id   0ac314c9734bc118c986be5b9eda47a8
#
_cell.length_a   1.000
_cell.length_b   1.000
_cell.length_c   1.000
_cell.angle_alpha   90.00
_cell.angle_beta   90.00
_cell.angle_gamma   90.00
#
_symmetry.space_group_name_H-M   'P 1'
#
loop_
_entity.id
_entity.type
_entity.pdbx_description
1 polymer ?
#
loop_
_entity_poly.entity_id
_entity_poly.type
_entity_poly.pdbx_seq_one_letter_code
_entity_poly.pdbx_strand_id
1 'polypeptide(L)'
;RIDEYGPIARYGVEEFVSDNVVILRNVLEGERRRRTVEILKLRGTTHMKGEFPFTMGPNGITIFPLGAMRLTQRSSNVRVSSGVPRLDEMCGGGFFKDSIILATGATGTGKTMLVSKFIEDACRSKERAILFAYEESRAQLLRNGSSWGIDFEQMEQDGLLKIICAYPESTGLEDHLQIIKTEISEFKPSRMAIDSLSALA
;
A
#
# COMPACT_ATOMS: atom_id res chain seq x y z
N ARG A 1 11.94 -20.96 24.13
CA ARG A 1 12.61 -20.14 23.10
C ARG A 1 13.10 -21.13 22.05
N ILE A 2 12.41 -21.20 20.91
CA ILE A 2 12.92 -21.95 19.76
C ILE A 2 14.00 -21.04 19.19
N ASP A 3 15.22 -21.55 19.05
CA ASP A 3 16.31 -20.86 18.38
C ASP A 3 15.90 -20.69 16.92
N GLU A 4 15.42 -19.49 16.59
CA GLU A 4 14.98 -19.13 15.22
C GLU A 4 16.15 -19.10 14.21
N TYR A 5 17.38 -19.21 14.70
CA TYR A 5 18.63 -19.26 13.96
C TYR A 5 19.43 -20.56 14.24
N GLY A 6 18.73 -21.69 14.34
CA GLY A 6 19.38 -22.98 14.31
C GLY A 6 20.17 -23.20 13.01
N PRO A 7 21.04 -24.21 12.92
CA PRO A 7 21.78 -24.49 11.70
C PRO A 7 20.81 -24.63 10.51
N ILE A 8 21.13 -23.99 9.38
CA ILE A 8 20.34 -23.94 8.16
C ILE A 8 19.97 -25.35 7.67
N ALA A 9 20.84 -26.32 7.96
CA ALA A 9 20.64 -27.69 7.59
C ALA A 9 21.03 -28.63 8.76
N ARG A 10 20.41 -29.80 8.80
CA ARG A 10 20.52 -30.75 9.92
C ARG A 10 21.98 -31.16 10.27
N TYR A 11 22.83 -31.24 9.24
CA TYR A 11 24.22 -31.66 9.38
C TYR A 11 25.24 -30.55 9.09
N GLY A 12 24.78 -29.36 8.67
CA GLY A 12 25.61 -28.20 8.40
C GLY A 12 26.54 -28.34 7.18
N VAL A 13 26.35 -29.38 6.37
CA VAL A 13 27.15 -29.65 5.18
C VAL A 13 26.38 -29.52 3.85
N GLU A 14 25.04 -29.56 3.91
CA GLU A 14 24.16 -29.58 2.75
C GLU A 14 24.31 -28.31 1.91
N GLU A 15 24.53 -27.17 2.54
CA GLU A 15 24.77 -25.90 1.88
C GLU A 15 26.09 -25.86 1.07
N PHE A 16 27.09 -26.65 1.47
CA PHE A 16 28.36 -26.73 0.73
C PHE A 16 28.25 -27.59 -0.51
N VAL A 17 27.43 -28.62 -0.48
CA VAL A 17 27.24 -29.56 -1.59
C VAL A 17 26.25 -29.05 -2.62
N SER A 18 25.27 -28.23 -2.22
CA SER A 18 24.24 -27.69 -3.09
C SER A 18 24.78 -26.59 -3.99
N ASP A 19 24.31 -26.55 -5.23
CA ASP A 19 24.60 -25.46 -6.17
C ASP A 19 23.82 -24.18 -5.88
N ASN A 20 22.60 -24.32 -5.38
CA ASN A 20 21.72 -23.23 -5.02
C ASN A 20 21.16 -23.46 -3.61
N VAL A 21 21.15 -22.42 -2.79
CA VAL A 21 20.59 -22.44 -1.44
C VAL A 21 19.65 -21.25 -1.29
N VAL A 22 18.38 -21.56 -1.07
CA VAL A 22 17.31 -20.60 -0.79
C VAL A 22 16.79 -20.88 0.61
N ILE A 23 16.76 -19.86 1.44
CA ILE A 23 16.31 -19.94 2.82
C ILE A 23 14.94 -19.28 2.94
N LEU A 24 13.97 -20.01 3.49
CA LEU A 24 12.65 -19.48 3.83
C LEU A 24 12.54 -19.43 5.35
N ARG A 25 12.17 -18.27 5.88
CA ARG A 25 11.95 -18.09 7.32
C ARG A 25 10.51 -17.66 7.59
N ASN A 26 10.04 -17.96 8.80
CA ASN A 26 8.76 -17.51 9.31
C ASN A 26 8.98 -17.04 10.75
N VAL A 27 9.43 -15.82 10.91
CA VAL A 27 9.90 -15.23 12.17
C VAL A 27 8.73 -14.53 12.87
N LEU A 28 8.69 -14.61 14.20
CA LEU A 28 7.74 -13.88 15.02
C LEU A 28 8.34 -12.50 15.37
N GLU A 29 7.82 -11.45 14.75
CA GLU A 29 8.18 -10.05 15.05
C GLU A 29 7.04 -9.41 15.85
N GLY A 30 7.26 -9.22 17.15
CA GLY A 30 6.21 -8.80 18.06
C GLY A 30 5.10 -9.85 18.18
N GLU A 31 3.88 -9.52 17.78
CA GLU A 31 2.73 -10.43 17.79
C GLU A 31 2.44 -11.05 16.41
N ARG A 32 3.17 -10.64 15.37
CA ARG A 32 2.92 -11.05 13.97
C ARG A 32 4.03 -11.94 13.45
N ARG A 33 3.65 -12.89 12.58
CA ARG A 33 4.63 -13.71 11.87
C ARG A 33 4.94 -13.08 10.52
N ARG A 34 6.24 -12.88 10.28
CA ARG A 34 6.77 -12.38 9.03
C ARG A 34 7.50 -13.50 8.28
N ARG A 35 7.14 -13.65 7.01
CA ARG A 35 7.80 -14.60 6.12
C ARG A 35 8.83 -13.88 5.28
N THR A 36 10.02 -14.49 5.20
CA THR A 36 11.12 -13.92 4.42
C THR A 36 11.80 -14.98 3.58
N VAL A 37 12.39 -14.57 2.47
CA VAL A 37 13.19 -15.37 1.57
C VAL A 37 14.57 -14.75 1.38
N GLU A 38 15.60 -15.57 1.43
CA GLU A 38 16.98 -15.18 1.18
C GLU A 38 17.61 -16.16 0.17
N ILE A 39 18.31 -15.62 -0.81
CA ILE A 39 19.18 -16.44 -1.68
C ILE A 39 20.58 -16.39 -1.08
N LEU A 40 20.95 -17.46 -0.35
CA LEU A 40 22.28 -17.55 0.25
C LEU A 40 23.36 -17.87 -0.75
N LYS A 41 23.04 -18.73 -1.74
CA LYS A 41 23.99 -19.22 -2.75
C LYS A 41 23.26 -19.44 -4.07
N LEU A 42 23.88 -19.02 -5.14
CA LEU A 42 23.43 -19.28 -6.51
C LEU A 42 24.67 -19.35 -7.41
N ARG A 43 25.02 -20.56 -7.86
CA ARG A 43 26.20 -20.77 -8.72
C ARG A 43 25.95 -20.30 -10.16
N GLY A 44 26.98 -19.74 -10.76
CA GLY A 44 27.00 -19.39 -12.19
C GLY A 44 26.30 -18.07 -12.54
N THR A 45 25.71 -17.35 -11.55
CA THR A 45 25.08 -16.05 -11.80
C THR A 45 25.12 -15.15 -10.57
N THR A 46 24.87 -13.88 -10.78
CA THR A 46 24.66 -12.91 -9.70
C THR A 46 23.22 -13.00 -9.18
N HIS A 47 23.03 -12.75 -7.91
CA HIS A 47 21.71 -12.68 -7.27
C HIS A 47 21.61 -11.48 -6.35
N MET A 48 20.38 -11.11 -6.01
CA MET A 48 20.11 -10.08 -5.02
C MET A 48 20.46 -10.63 -3.63
N LYS A 49 21.26 -9.86 -2.89
CA LYS A 49 21.66 -10.19 -1.52
C LYS A 49 20.66 -9.56 -0.54
N GLY A 50 20.42 -10.24 0.55
CA GLY A 50 19.57 -9.80 1.63
C GLY A 50 18.33 -10.67 1.81
N GLU A 51 17.60 -10.37 2.85
CA GLU A 51 16.38 -11.05 3.23
C GLU A 51 15.19 -10.23 2.77
N PHE A 52 14.29 -10.84 2.00
CA PHE A 52 13.16 -10.16 1.39
C PHE A 52 11.85 -10.72 1.94
N PRO A 53 10.93 -9.86 2.40
CA PRO A 53 9.63 -10.33 2.83
C PRO A 53 8.82 -10.88 1.64
N PHE A 54 7.98 -11.87 1.94
CA PHE A 54 7.04 -12.41 0.97
C PHE A 54 5.69 -12.75 1.60
N THR A 55 4.65 -12.74 0.79
CA THR A 55 3.31 -13.21 1.12
C THR A 55 2.92 -14.41 0.29
N MET A 56 1.94 -15.16 0.77
CA MET A 56 1.33 -16.27 0.04
C MET A 56 -0.16 -15.98 -0.16
N GLY A 57 -0.59 -15.97 -1.39
CA GLY A 57 -1.98 -15.72 -1.77
C GLY A 57 -2.48 -16.74 -2.80
N PRO A 58 -3.70 -16.56 -3.32
CA PRO A 58 -4.28 -17.45 -4.35
C PRO A 58 -3.42 -17.59 -5.60
N ASN A 59 -2.63 -16.56 -5.91
CA ASN A 59 -1.72 -16.52 -7.07
C ASN A 59 -0.30 -17.02 -6.75
N GLY A 60 -0.09 -17.63 -5.59
CA GLY A 60 1.22 -18.14 -5.16
C GLY A 60 2.00 -17.20 -4.26
N ILE A 61 3.33 -17.20 -4.40
CA ILE A 61 4.25 -16.40 -3.58
C ILE A 61 4.51 -15.06 -4.26
N THR A 62 4.35 -13.97 -3.51
CA THR A 62 4.74 -12.62 -3.94
C THR A 62 5.87 -12.12 -3.06
N ILE A 63 7.02 -11.80 -3.65
CA ILE A 63 8.21 -11.30 -2.96
C ILE A 63 8.27 -9.77 -3.10
N PHE A 64 8.64 -9.07 -2.01
CA PHE A 64 8.75 -7.61 -1.95
C PHE A 64 10.22 -7.17 -1.82
N PRO A 65 10.97 -7.04 -2.94
CA PRO A 65 12.36 -6.61 -2.90
C PRO A 65 12.45 -5.08 -2.76
N LEU A 66 12.05 -4.54 -1.60
CA LEU A 66 11.95 -3.10 -1.37
C LEU A 66 13.27 -2.35 -1.66
N GLY A 67 14.42 -2.97 -1.36
CA GLY A 67 15.75 -2.39 -1.63
C GLY A 67 16.14 -2.32 -3.12
N ALA A 68 15.40 -2.98 -4.01
CA ALA A 68 15.67 -2.99 -5.45
C ALA A 68 14.73 -2.07 -6.26
N MET A 69 13.81 -1.38 -5.59
CA MET A 69 12.88 -0.46 -6.25
C MET A 69 13.66 0.74 -6.81
N ARG A 70 13.63 0.90 -8.12
CA ARG A 70 14.18 2.09 -8.78
C ARG A 70 13.09 3.13 -8.94
N LEU A 71 13.39 4.38 -8.61
CA LEU A 71 12.52 5.53 -8.89
C LEU A 71 12.57 5.80 -10.40
N THR A 72 11.63 5.23 -11.14
CA THR A 72 11.53 5.40 -12.61
C THR A 72 10.32 6.27 -12.99
N GLN A 73 9.81 7.03 -12.05
CA GLN A 73 8.62 7.87 -12.25
C GLN A 73 8.91 8.96 -13.28
N ARG A 74 7.96 9.16 -14.19
CA ARG A 74 7.99 10.28 -15.13
C ARG A 74 7.42 11.51 -14.43
N SER A 75 8.10 12.64 -14.57
CA SER A 75 7.59 13.92 -14.07
C SER A 75 6.53 14.48 -15.02
N SER A 76 5.45 15.02 -14.44
CA SER A 76 4.35 15.66 -15.18
C SER A 76 4.16 17.10 -14.71
N ASN A 77 3.89 18.00 -15.65
CA ASN A 77 3.50 19.38 -15.34
C ASN A 77 1.98 19.54 -15.22
N VAL A 78 1.23 18.45 -15.39
CA VAL A 78 -0.24 18.47 -15.25
C VAL A 78 -0.59 18.59 -13.77
N ARG A 79 -1.50 19.50 -13.45
CA ARG A 79 -2.01 19.67 -12.10
C ARG A 79 -3.41 19.09 -11.97
N VAL A 80 -3.71 18.59 -10.79
CA VAL A 80 -5.00 18.08 -10.39
C VAL A 80 -5.48 18.85 -9.17
N SER A 81 -6.77 19.11 -9.10
CA SER A 81 -7.36 19.81 -7.96
C SER A 81 -7.31 18.95 -6.70
N SER A 82 -7.10 19.60 -5.56
CA SER A 82 -7.27 19.00 -4.23
C SER A 82 -8.74 18.77 -3.85
N GLY A 83 -9.70 19.31 -4.64
CA GLY A 83 -11.11 19.41 -4.28
C GLY A 83 -11.43 20.59 -3.36
N VAL A 84 -10.43 21.40 -3.00
CA VAL A 84 -10.55 22.59 -2.16
C VAL A 84 -9.95 23.79 -2.89
N PRO A 85 -10.76 24.66 -3.52
CA PRO A 85 -10.28 25.74 -4.42
C PRO A 85 -9.21 26.64 -3.78
N ARG A 86 -9.39 27.00 -2.50
CA ARG A 86 -8.41 27.87 -1.81
C ARG A 86 -7.07 27.16 -1.60
N LEU A 87 -7.07 25.84 -1.35
CA LEU A 87 -5.84 25.07 -1.25
C LEU A 87 -5.15 24.98 -2.62
N ASP A 88 -5.93 24.83 -3.69
CA ASP A 88 -5.38 24.84 -5.05
C ASP A 88 -4.70 26.16 -5.39
N GLU A 89 -5.32 27.30 -5.03
CA GLU A 89 -4.69 28.62 -5.17
C GLU A 89 -3.36 28.71 -4.42
N MET A 90 -3.33 28.25 -3.16
CA MET A 90 -2.10 28.22 -2.33
C MET A 90 -1.02 27.33 -2.93
N CYS A 91 -1.40 26.27 -3.64
CA CYS A 91 -0.49 25.34 -4.32
C CYS A 91 -0.17 25.75 -5.77
N GLY A 92 -0.57 26.94 -6.21
CA GLY A 92 -0.32 27.43 -7.58
C GLY A 92 -1.11 26.65 -8.65
N GLY A 93 -2.35 26.23 -8.34
CA GLY A 93 -3.28 25.57 -9.24
C GLY A 93 -3.46 24.07 -8.98
N GLY A 94 -3.28 23.64 -7.72
CA GLY A 94 -3.46 22.24 -7.31
C GLY A 94 -2.14 21.46 -7.25
N PHE A 95 -2.24 20.14 -7.10
CA PHE A 95 -1.09 19.23 -6.96
C PHE A 95 -0.59 18.74 -8.32
N PHE A 96 0.68 18.40 -8.43
CA PHE A 96 1.16 17.69 -9.62
C PHE A 96 0.57 16.28 -9.66
N LYS A 97 0.14 15.84 -10.86
CA LYS A 97 -0.56 14.55 -11.06
C LYS A 97 0.25 13.33 -10.60
N ASP A 98 1.57 13.41 -10.63
CA ASP A 98 2.52 12.37 -10.27
C ASP A 98 3.12 12.52 -8.86
N SER A 99 2.60 13.48 -8.06
CA SER A 99 3.11 13.76 -6.72
C SER A 99 2.45 12.89 -5.65
N ILE A 100 3.19 12.64 -4.58
CA ILE A 100 2.70 12.05 -3.34
C ILE A 100 2.48 13.19 -2.35
N ILE A 101 1.25 13.32 -1.86
CA ILE A 101 0.86 14.35 -0.91
C ILE A 101 0.68 13.69 0.46
N LEU A 102 1.35 14.20 1.47
CA LEU A 102 1.17 13.79 2.86
C LEU A 102 0.43 14.89 3.63
N ALA A 103 -0.79 14.58 4.10
CA ALA A 103 -1.56 15.43 5.00
C ALA A 103 -1.34 14.97 6.44
N THR A 104 -0.79 15.84 7.30
CA THR A 104 -0.54 15.54 8.71
C THR A 104 -1.31 16.51 9.60
N GLY A 105 -1.65 16.06 10.80
CA GLY A 105 -2.35 16.88 11.79
C GLY A 105 -2.96 16.02 12.90
N ALA A 106 -3.30 16.66 14.02
CA ALA A 106 -3.99 16.01 15.13
C ALA A 106 -5.37 15.47 14.72
N THR A 107 -5.95 14.60 15.52
CA THR A 107 -7.34 14.13 15.32
C THR A 107 -8.30 15.33 15.28
N GLY A 108 -9.27 15.30 14.37
CA GLY A 108 -10.27 16.37 14.21
C GLY A 108 -9.81 17.57 13.36
N THR A 109 -8.59 17.57 12.80
CA THR A 109 -8.09 18.69 11.97
C THR A 109 -8.61 18.68 10.52
N GLY A 110 -9.45 17.71 10.13
CA GLY A 110 -10.06 17.64 8.81
C GLY A 110 -9.29 16.82 7.77
N LYS A 111 -8.35 15.95 8.17
CA LYS A 111 -7.60 15.08 7.24
C LYS A 111 -8.53 14.24 6.37
N THR A 112 -9.44 13.49 6.99
CA THR A 112 -10.43 12.63 6.30
C THR A 112 -11.31 13.45 5.35
N MET A 113 -11.73 14.66 5.76
CA MET A 113 -12.50 15.56 4.89
C MET A 113 -11.69 16.01 3.67
N LEU A 114 -10.42 16.37 3.84
CA LEU A 114 -9.54 16.76 2.74
C LEU A 114 -9.34 15.60 1.75
N VAL A 115 -9.08 14.39 2.27
CA VAL A 115 -8.97 13.17 1.47
C VAL A 115 -10.27 12.90 0.71
N SER A 116 -11.43 13.05 1.38
CA SER A 116 -12.73 12.85 0.76
C SER A 116 -13.01 13.85 -0.36
N LYS A 117 -12.64 15.12 -0.19
CA LYS A 117 -12.76 16.15 -1.25
C LYS A 117 -11.84 15.87 -2.44
N PHE A 118 -10.63 15.38 -2.20
CA PHE A 118 -9.72 15.00 -3.27
C PHE A 118 -10.26 13.83 -4.11
N ILE A 119 -10.88 12.84 -3.48
CA ILE A 119 -11.52 11.70 -4.14
C ILE A 119 -12.79 12.15 -4.88
N GLU A 120 -13.62 12.99 -4.25
CA GLU A 120 -14.83 13.55 -4.88
C GLU A 120 -14.50 14.30 -6.17
N ASP A 121 -13.47 15.15 -6.15
CA ASP A 121 -13.04 15.91 -7.31
C ASP A 121 -12.59 15.02 -8.47
N ALA A 122 -11.91 13.92 -8.18
CA ALA A 122 -11.58 12.92 -9.20
C ALA A 122 -12.84 12.37 -9.88
N CYS A 123 -13.82 11.93 -9.10
CA CYS A 123 -15.06 11.36 -9.62
C CYS A 123 -15.87 12.39 -10.40
N ARG A 124 -15.94 13.66 -9.95
CA ARG A 124 -16.55 14.76 -10.68
C ARG A 124 -15.88 15.01 -12.04
N SER A 125 -14.57 14.82 -12.09
CA SER A 125 -13.77 14.93 -13.32
C SER A 125 -13.83 13.67 -14.20
N LYS A 126 -14.71 12.69 -13.84
CA LYS A 126 -14.82 11.39 -14.52
C LYS A 126 -13.52 10.56 -14.47
N GLU A 127 -12.69 10.80 -13.50
CA GLU A 127 -11.50 10.00 -13.19
C GLU A 127 -11.84 8.93 -12.18
N ARG A 128 -11.22 7.75 -12.31
CA ARG A 128 -11.35 6.69 -11.31
C ARG A 128 -10.49 7.01 -10.10
N ALA A 129 -11.05 6.83 -8.91
CA ALA A 129 -10.35 7.02 -7.64
C ALA A 129 -10.51 5.81 -6.73
N ILE A 130 -9.49 5.53 -5.92
CA ILE A 130 -9.55 4.49 -4.91
C ILE A 130 -9.22 5.08 -3.54
N LEU A 131 -10.02 4.71 -2.54
CA LEU A 131 -9.84 5.11 -1.15
C LEU A 131 -9.63 3.87 -0.28
N PHE A 132 -8.47 3.78 0.36
CA PHE A 132 -8.19 2.82 1.43
C PHE A 132 -8.46 3.50 2.77
N ALA A 133 -9.42 2.98 3.53
CA ALA A 133 -9.81 3.48 4.85
C ALA A 133 -9.47 2.44 5.93
N TYR A 134 -8.58 2.80 6.83
CA TYR A 134 -8.08 1.92 7.88
C TYR A 134 -8.53 2.33 9.29
N GLU A 135 -9.10 3.52 9.46
CA GLU A 135 -9.57 4.03 10.74
C GLU A 135 -11.09 4.07 10.87
N GLU A 136 -11.81 4.08 9.75
CA GLU A 136 -13.27 4.16 9.74
C GLU A 136 -13.88 2.95 9.03
N SER A 137 -15.01 2.48 9.56
CA SER A 137 -15.82 1.50 8.85
C SER A 137 -16.50 2.15 7.63
N ARG A 138 -16.87 1.32 6.65
CA ARG A 138 -17.59 1.79 5.48
C ARG A 138 -18.85 2.61 5.84
N ALA A 139 -19.65 2.14 6.80
CA ALA A 139 -20.86 2.84 7.20
C ALA A 139 -20.57 4.23 7.83
N GLN A 140 -19.49 4.35 8.60
CA GLN A 140 -19.05 5.63 9.14
C GLN A 140 -18.59 6.58 8.04
N LEU A 141 -17.79 6.09 7.11
CA LEU A 141 -17.28 6.88 5.98
C LEU A 141 -18.42 7.42 5.09
N LEU A 142 -19.39 6.57 4.73
CA LEU A 142 -20.56 6.97 3.95
C LEU A 142 -21.39 8.02 4.68
N ARG A 143 -21.68 7.81 5.98
CA ARG A 143 -22.39 8.78 6.80
C ARG A 143 -21.68 10.11 6.90
N ASN A 144 -20.36 10.09 7.15
CA ASN A 144 -19.53 11.29 7.25
C ASN A 144 -19.49 12.03 5.91
N GLY A 145 -19.28 11.31 4.79
CA GLY A 145 -19.32 11.85 3.44
C GLY A 145 -20.64 12.55 3.16
N SER A 146 -21.77 11.90 3.45
CA SER A 146 -23.11 12.50 3.27
C SER A 146 -23.27 13.81 4.04
N SER A 147 -22.73 13.89 5.28
CA SER A 147 -22.78 15.12 6.07
C SER A 147 -21.96 16.27 5.45
N TRP A 148 -21.00 15.98 4.60
CA TRP A 148 -20.18 16.94 3.86
C TRP A 148 -20.68 17.19 2.42
N GLY A 149 -21.84 16.61 2.07
CA GLY A 149 -22.44 16.70 0.74
C GLY A 149 -21.73 15.84 -0.31
N ILE A 150 -21.05 14.79 0.10
CA ILE A 150 -20.35 13.84 -0.76
C ILE A 150 -21.14 12.54 -0.83
N ASP A 151 -21.59 12.16 -2.02
CA ASP A 151 -22.30 10.90 -2.26
C ASP A 151 -21.36 9.82 -2.76
N PHE A 152 -20.70 9.16 -1.83
CA PHE A 152 -19.77 8.08 -2.14
C PHE A 152 -20.46 6.86 -2.78
N GLU A 153 -21.71 6.57 -2.38
CA GLU A 153 -22.46 5.43 -2.91
C GLU A 153 -22.75 5.62 -4.41
N GLN A 154 -23.17 6.82 -4.79
CA GLN A 154 -23.39 7.13 -6.20
C GLN A 154 -22.09 7.05 -7.02
N MET A 155 -20.97 7.52 -6.48
CA MET A 155 -19.68 7.44 -7.16
C MET A 155 -19.21 6.00 -7.38
N GLU A 156 -19.50 5.09 -6.44
CA GLU A 156 -19.22 3.66 -6.61
C GLU A 156 -20.16 3.00 -7.62
N GLN A 157 -21.46 3.34 -7.60
CA GLN A 157 -22.43 2.85 -8.59
C GLN A 157 -22.05 3.30 -10.01
N ASP A 158 -21.52 4.50 -10.15
CA ASP A 158 -21.00 5.02 -11.42
C ASP A 158 -19.68 4.34 -11.87
N GLY A 159 -19.08 3.49 -11.03
CA GLY A 159 -17.81 2.81 -11.30
C GLY A 159 -16.59 3.74 -11.28
N LEU A 160 -16.73 4.94 -10.69
CA LEU A 160 -15.68 5.94 -10.58
C LEU A 160 -14.90 5.85 -9.26
N LEU A 161 -15.51 5.30 -8.22
CA LEU A 161 -14.90 5.13 -6.91
C LEU A 161 -14.84 3.65 -6.51
N LYS A 162 -13.78 3.27 -5.85
CA LYS A 162 -13.67 2.02 -5.09
C LYS A 162 -13.21 2.33 -3.68
N ILE A 163 -13.99 1.93 -2.68
CA ILE A 163 -13.66 2.10 -1.26
C ILE A 163 -13.30 0.75 -0.66
N ILE A 164 -12.14 0.67 -0.03
CA ILE A 164 -11.64 -0.51 0.66
C ILE A 164 -11.44 -0.14 2.12
N CYS A 165 -12.29 -0.74 2.98
CA CYS A 165 -12.16 -0.63 4.42
C CYS A 165 -11.56 -1.93 4.96
N ALA A 166 -10.46 -1.82 5.70
CA ALA A 166 -9.83 -2.96 6.33
C ALA A 166 -9.30 -2.58 7.71
N TYR A 167 -9.29 -3.55 8.64
CA TYR A 167 -8.63 -3.37 9.92
C TYR A 167 -7.15 -3.65 9.78
N PRO A 168 -6.27 -2.69 10.08
CA PRO A 168 -4.83 -2.82 9.84
C PRO A 168 -4.17 -3.91 10.71
N GLU A 169 -4.73 -4.18 11.90
CA GLU A 169 -4.17 -5.20 12.81
C GLU A 169 -4.45 -6.64 12.36
N SER A 170 -5.32 -6.84 11.37
CA SER A 170 -5.69 -8.19 10.91
C SER A 170 -4.62 -8.87 10.05
N THR A 171 -3.75 -8.08 9.42
CA THR A 171 -2.75 -8.57 8.44
C THR A 171 -1.43 -7.82 8.57
N GLY A 172 -0.34 -8.37 8.00
CA GLY A 172 0.96 -7.71 7.96
C GLY A 172 1.01 -6.57 6.94
N LEU A 173 2.04 -5.71 7.04
CA LEU A 173 2.26 -4.62 6.09
C LEU A 173 2.38 -5.15 4.65
N GLU A 174 3.05 -6.27 4.46
CA GLU A 174 3.25 -6.90 3.16
C GLU A 174 1.93 -7.35 2.52
N ASP A 175 0.99 -7.85 3.34
CA ASP A 175 -0.34 -8.26 2.87
C ASP A 175 -1.15 -7.02 2.45
N HIS A 176 -1.09 -5.92 3.21
CA HIS A 176 -1.71 -4.64 2.81
C HIS A 176 -1.12 -4.11 1.51
N LEU A 177 0.21 -4.15 1.34
CA LEU A 177 0.86 -3.75 0.08
C LEU A 177 0.41 -4.64 -1.09
N GLN A 178 0.22 -5.93 -0.85
CA GLN A 178 -0.30 -6.84 -1.88
C GLN A 178 -1.73 -6.48 -2.28
N ILE A 179 -2.60 -6.22 -1.32
CA ILE A 179 -3.98 -5.77 -1.57
C ILE A 179 -3.97 -4.47 -2.38
N ILE A 180 -3.22 -3.46 -1.93
CA ILE A 180 -3.11 -2.16 -2.62
C ILE A 180 -2.65 -2.37 -4.08
N LYS A 181 -1.61 -3.16 -4.32
CA LYS A 181 -1.10 -3.44 -5.67
C LYS A 181 -2.13 -4.14 -6.55
N THR A 182 -2.82 -5.14 -6.03
CA THR A 182 -3.86 -5.88 -6.75
C THR A 182 -4.99 -4.94 -7.14
N GLU A 183 -5.50 -4.17 -6.19
CA GLU A 183 -6.61 -3.25 -6.41
C GLU A 183 -6.28 -2.14 -7.41
N ILE A 184 -5.07 -1.59 -7.33
CA ILE A 184 -4.60 -0.61 -8.32
C ILE A 184 -4.52 -1.24 -9.72
N SER A 185 -4.00 -2.46 -9.82
CA SER A 185 -3.85 -3.16 -11.10
C SER A 185 -5.19 -3.47 -11.77
N GLU A 186 -6.19 -3.87 -10.99
CA GLU A 186 -7.52 -4.22 -11.47
C GLU A 186 -8.38 -2.98 -11.77
N PHE A 187 -8.45 -2.05 -10.84
CA PHE A 187 -9.32 -0.88 -10.95
C PHE A 187 -8.71 0.24 -11.80
N LYS A 188 -7.36 0.31 -11.88
CA LYS A 188 -6.59 1.33 -12.63
C LYS A 188 -7.02 2.75 -12.30
N PRO A 189 -6.97 3.16 -11.02
CA PRO A 189 -7.33 4.50 -10.61
C PRO A 189 -6.31 5.53 -11.11
N SER A 190 -6.77 6.76 -11.36
CA SER A 190 -5.89 7.92 -11.60
C SER A 190 -5.51 8.64 -10.32
N ARG A 191 -6.35 8.52 -9.27
CA ARG A 191 -6.06 9.06 -7.93
C ARG A 191 -6.27 7.99 -6.87
N MET A 192 -5.40 8.02 -5.87
CA MET A 192 -5.46 7.10 -4.73
C MET A 192 -5.29 7.89 -3.44
N ALA A 193 -6.02 7.49 -2.41
CA ALA A 193 -5.84 8.00 -1.07
C ALA A 193 -5.82 6.87 -0.04
N ILE A 194 -5.07 7.07 1.04
CA ILE A 194 -4.97 6.17 2.19
C ILE A 194 -5.26 6.99 3.45
N ASP A 195 -6.28 6.62 4.20
CA ASP A 195 -6.68 7.25 5.46
C ASP A 195 -6.83 6.16 6.56
N SER A 196 -5.87 6.04 7.49
CA SER A 196 -4.62 6.76 7.53
C SER A 196 -3.42 5.82 7.33
N LEU A 197 -2.31 6.38 6.84
CA LEU A 197 -1.06 5.63 6.68
C LEU A 197 -0.48 5.19 8.02
N SER A 198 -0.71 5.96 9.10
CA SER A 198 -0.26 5.64 10.46
C SER A 198 -0.89 4.34 11.01
N ALA A 199 -2.02 3.91 10.50
CA ALA A 199 -2.65 2.66 10.89
C ALA A 199 -1.90 1.41 10.37
N LEU A 200 -1.03 1.57 9.37
CA LEU A 200 -0.24 0.50 8.76
C LEU A 200 1.16 0.32 9.39
N ALA A 201 1.56 1.25 10.29
CA ALA A 201 2.89 1.28 10.90
C ALA A 201 3.04 0.35 12.11
#